data_93bdd3079b077f2d370cb3a0d80ece2c
#
_entry.id   93bdd3079b077f2d370cb3a0d80ece2c
#
_cell.length_a   1.000
_cell.length_b   1.000
_cell.length_c   1.000
_cell.angle_alpha   90.00
_cell.angle_beta   90.00
_cell.angle_gamma   90.00
#
_symmetry.space_group_name_H-M   'P 1'
#
loop_
_entity.id
_entity.type
_entity.pdbx_description
1 polymer ?
#
loop_
_entity_poly.entity_id
_entity_poly.type
_entity_poly.pdbx_seq_one_letter_code
_entity_poly.pdbx_strand_id
1 'polypeptide(L)'
;MTDELYVREETLRKLREDAEHYLAEYTARFGNVLNADEAATLFDEYNQDRAKYREAVHPAATWIRDELFERALAETASEGGNRVVFTAGGNAAGKSTALAVTPSAKDAQVIFDSTFSNPEHARRLMDRALQAGKTVIVMHVSRPLEEIFPAMLDRGQLEGRVVTIEQMIDSHRGSAQAVRELSQDFEHNSWVEFLFVDNSGYGAGLGTIELTAPQDYTKVRKRLYELLDGEYRAGRITEENYHRIGGRDRGESAGGPSDG
;
A
#
# COMPACT_ATOMS: atom_id res chain seq x y z
N MET A 1 25.66 -9.68 -14.98
CA MET A 1 24.36 -8.99 -14.78
C MET A 1 23.49 -9.97 -14.04
N THR A 2 22.95 -9.59 -12.87
CA THR A 2 22.01 -10.46 -12.14
C THR A 2 20.70 -10.57 -12.94
N ASP A 3 19.97 -11.64 -12.74
CA ASP A 3 18.68 -11.90 -13.38
C ASP A 3 17.67 -10.75 -13.10
N GLU A 4 17.64 -10.25 -11.86
CA GLU A 4 16.79 -9.11 -11.47
C GLU A 4 17.17 -7.81 -12.19
N LEU A 5 18.47 -7.55 -12.38
CA LEU A 5 18.90 -6.38 -13.13
C LEU A 5 18.52 -6.48 -14.61
N TYR A 6 18.62 -7.68 -15.19
CA TYR A 6 18.15 -7.93 -16.56
C TYR A 6 16.63 -7.67 -16.67
N VAL A 7 15.83 -8.22 -15.76
CA VAL A 7 14.38 -8.02 -15.76
C VAL A 7 14.02 -6.55 -15.61
N ARG A 8 14.71 -5.81 -14.74
CA ARG A 8 14.51 -4.37 -14.58
C ARG A 8 14.75 -3.59 -15.88
N GLU A 9 15.87 -3.82 -16.54
CA GLU A 9 16.20 -3.15 -17.79
C GLU A 9 15.22 -3.53 -18.90
N GLU A 10 14.83 -4.79 -18.97
CA GLU A 10 13.91 -5.31 -19.98
C GLU A 10 12.49 -4.73 -19.80
N THR A 11 11.95 -4.69 -18.59
CA THR A 11 10.63 -4.10 -18.32
C THR A 11 10.61 -2.60 -18.63
N LEU A 12 11.66 -1.87 -18.28
CA LEU A 12 11.79 -0.46 -18.62
C LEU A 12 11.97 -0.23 -20.14
N ARG A 13 12.63 -1.14 -20.84
CA ARG A 13 12.76 -1.10 -22.30
C ARG A 13 11.39 -1.31 -22.96
N LYS A 14 10.67 -2.38 -22.60
CA LYS A 14 9.33 -2.68 -23.10
C LYS A 14 8.39 -1.49 -22.89
N LEU A 15 8.42 -0.89 -21.69
CA LEU A 15 7.60 0.27 -21.38
C LEU A 15 7.94 1.48 -22.27
N ARG A 16 9.23 1.75 -22.53
CA ARG A 16 9.63 2.87 -23.41
C ARG A 16 9.24 2.65 -24.88
N GLU A 17 9.21 1.41 -25.32
CA GLU A 17 8.86 1.05 -26.70
C GLU A 17 7.37 1.15 -26.98
N ASP A 18 6.52 0.82 -25.99
CA ASP A 18 5.07 0.82 -26.17
C ASP A 18 4.30 1.24 -24.90
N ALA A 19 4.62 2.44 -24.40
CA ALA A 19 4.00 2.99 -23.19
C ALA A 19 2.47 3.06 -23.29
N GLU A 20 1.93 3.47 -24.44
CA GLU A 20 0.49 3.62 -24.64
C GLU A 20 -0.25 2.30 -24.52
N HIS A 21 0.34 1.19 -24.96
CA HIS A 21 -0.21 -0.14 -24.78
C HIS A 21 -0.37 -0.49 -23.29
N TYR A 22 0.69 -0.30 -22.49
CA TYR A 22 0.65 -0.58 -21.05
C TYR A 22 -0.37 0.29 -20.30
N LEU A 23 -0.47 1.57 -20.66
CA LEU A 23 -1.43 2.49 -20.05
C LEU A 23 -2.88 2.11 -20.43
N ALA A 24 -3.13 1.78 -21.69
CA ALA A 24 -4.44 1.33 -22.16
C ALA A 24 -4.84 -0.01 -21.52
N GLU A 25 -3.92 -0.98 -21.44
CA GLU A 25 -4.16 -2.27 -20.80
C GLU A 25 -4.44 -2.12 -19.31
N TYR A 26 -3.66 -1.27 -18.61
CA TYR A 26 -3.93 -0.96 -17.21
C TYR A 26 -5.35 -0.44 -17.01
N THR A 27 -5.72 0.59 -17.77
CA THR A 27 -7.03 1.23 -17.66
C THR A 27 -8.16 0.25 -17.97
N ALA A 28 -7.99 -0.61 -18.98
CA ALA A 28 -8.98 -1.64 -19.33
C ALA A 28 -9.16 -2.68 -18.20
N ARG A 29 -8.11 -3.02 -17.46
CA ARG A 29 -8.15 -4.05 -16.40
C ARG A 29 -8.57 -3.49 -15.04
N PHE A 30 -8.12 -2.30 -14.67
CA PHE A 30 -8.21 -1.77 -13.31
C PHE A 30 -8.99 -0.45 -13.20
N GLY A 31 -9.41 0.12 -14.34
CA GLY A 31 -10.20 1.34 -14.37
C GLY A 31 -9.41 2.55 -13.82
N ASN A 32 -10.08 3.30 -12.94
CA ASN A 32 -9.54 4.52 -12.35
C ASN A 32 -8.83 4.32 -10.99
N VAL A 33 -8.64 3.06 -10.55
CA VAL A 33 -7.90 2.74 -9.32
C VAL A 33 -6.43 2.52 -9.67
N LEU A 34 -5.57 3.45 -9.28
CA LEU A 34 -4.14 3.45 -9.62
C LEU A 34 -3.30 2.83 -8.50
N ASN A 35 -2.77 1.64 -8.74
CA ASN A 35 -1.96 0.86 -7.81
C ASN A 35 -0.73 0.27 -8.51
N ALA A 36 0.47 0.51 -7.96
CA ALA A 36 1.72 0.00 -8.56
C ALA A 36 1.83 -1.54 -8.51
N ASP A 37 1.26 -2.20 -7.49
CA ASP A 37 1.26 -3.67 -7.42
C ASP A 37 0.38 -4.28 -8.54
N GLU A 38 -0.74 -3.63 -8.89
CA GLU A 38 -1.57 -4.02 -10.03
C GLU A 38 -0.85 -3.76 -11.36
N ALA A 39 -0.19 -2.60 -11.50
CA ALA A 39 0.60 -2.28 -12.68
C ALA A 39 1.74 -3.29 -12.90
N ALA A 40 2.35 -3.80 -11.83
CA ALA A 40 3.37 -4.84 -11.93
C ALA A 40 2.85 -6.12 -12.61
N THR A 41 1.55 -6.43 -12.48
CA THR A 41 0.95 -7.62 -13.11
C THR A 41 0.86 -7.57 -14.62
N LEU A 42 1.14 -6.43 -15.24
CA LEU A 42 1.23 -6.29 -16.70
C LEU A 42 2.53 -6.89 -17.27
N PHE A 43 3.48 -7.20 -16.40
CA PHE A 43 4.77 -7.77 -16.80
C PHE A 43 4.81 -9.28 -16.51
N ASP A 44 5.06 -10.07 -17.53
CA ASP A 44 5.10 -11.53 -17.43
C ASP A 44 6.16 -12.01 -16.44
N GLU A 45 7.30 -11.33 -16.38
CA GLU A 45 8.39 -11.63 -15.47
C GLU A 45 7.93 -11.57 -14.00
N TYR A 46 7.16 -10.53 -13.64
CA TYR A 46 6.56 -10.42 -12.31
C TYR A 46 5.59 -11.57 -12.01
N ASN A 47 4.77 -11.95 -12.99
CA ASN A 47 3.78 -13.01 -12.82
C ASN A 47 4.42 -14.41 -12.69
N GLN A 48 5.64 -14.61 -13.21
CA GLN A 48 6.40 -15.86 -13.06
C GLN A 48 6.92 -16.05 -11.63
N ASP A 49 7.46 -15.02 -11.02
CA ASP A 49 7.94 -15.04 -9.62
C ASP A 49 7.82 -13.64 -8.98
N ARG A 50 6.68 -13.39 -8.37
CA ARG A 50 6.35 -12.09 -7.76
C ARG A 50 7.31 -11.70 -6.63
N ALA A 51 7.75 -12.69 -5.85
CA ALA A 51 8.65 -12.44 -4.72
C ALA A 51 10.04 -12.03 -5.22
N LYS A 52 10.55 -12.69 -6.25
CA LYS A 52 11.86 -12.45 -6.82
C LYS A 52 11.94 -11.14 -7.62
N TYR A 53 10.93 -10.88 -8.47
CA TYR A 53 11.02 -9.77 -9.43
C TYR A 53 10.29 -8.50 -9.00
N ARG A 54 9.74 -8.46 -7.79
CA ARG A 54 9.01 -7.30 -7.26
C ARG A 54 9.80 -6.01 -7.39
N GLU A 55 11.03 -5.99 -6.87
CA GLU A 55 11.88 -4.79 -6.88
C GLU A 55 12.38 -4.45 -8.29
N ALA A 56 12.58 -5.45 -9.13
CA ALA A 56 13.00 -5.27 -10.51
C ALA A 56 11.92 -4.58 -11.35
N VAL A 57 10.66 -4.98 -11.20
CA VAL A 57 9.52 -4.45 -11.99
C VAL A 57 8.96 -3.16 -11.39
N HIS A 58 9.19 -2.90 -10.11
CA HIS A 58 8.63 -1.75 -9.39
C HIS A 58 8.81 -0.39 -10.08
N PRO A 59 9.98 -0.04 -10.67
CA PRO A 59 10.14 1.24 -11.36
C PRO A 59 9.20 1.41 -12.56
N ALA A 60 9.01 0.35 -13.38
CA ALA A 60 8.11 0.39 -14.52
C ALA A 60 6.63 0.48 -14.07
N ALA A 61 6.26 -0.30 -13.05
CA ALA A 61 4.92 -0.28 -12.47
C ALA A 61 4.57 1.08 -11.84
N THR A 62 5.51 1.69 -11.13
CA THR A 62 5.35 3.02 -10.55
C THR A 62 5.19 4.08 -11.65
N TRP A 63 5.97 3.99 -12.72
CA TRP A 63 5.83 4.92 -13.84
C TRP A 63 4.43 4.85 -14.48
N ILE A 64 3.88 3.65 -14.72
CA ILE A 64 2.52 3.47 -15.26
C ILE A 64 1.49 4.14 -14.35
N ARG A 65 1.54 3.88 -13.04
CA ARG A 65 0.64 4.49 -12.05
C ARG A 65 0.73 6.01 -12.07
N ASP A 66 1.94 6.55 -12.04
CA ASP A 66 2.20 7.98 -11.94
C ASP A 66 1.81 8.71 -13.24
N GLU A 67 2.08 8.12 -14.41
CA GLU A 67 1.66 8.67 -15.70
C GLU A 67 0.12 8.72 -15.84
N LEU A 68 -0.58 7.65 -15.43
CA LEU A 68 -2.04 7.64 -15.41
C LEU A 68 -2.61 8.66 -14.44
N PHE A 69 -1.96 8.89 -13.32
CA PHE A 69 -2.34 9.94 -12.37
C PHE A 69 -2.22 11.33 -13.01
N GLU A 70 -1.10 11.61 -13.67
CA GLU A 70 -0.90 12.88 -14.38
C GLU A 70 -1.94 13.11 -15.49
N ARG A 71 -2.26 12.08 -16.26
CA ARG A 71 -3.30 12.15 -17.29
C ARG A 71 -4.66 12.43 -16.67
N ALA A 72 -5.02 11.75 -15.57
CA ALA A 72 -6.26 12.02 -14.87
C ALA A 72 -6.34 13.45 -14.30
N LEU A 73 -5.22 14.02 -13.84
CA LEU A 73 -5.17 15.41 -13.38
C LEU A 73 -5.36 16.41 -14.52
N ALA A 74 -4.84 16.11 -15.71
CA ALA A 74 -4.95 16.96 -16.89
C ALA A 74 -6.34 16.95 -17.53
N GLU A 75 -7.14 15.92 -17.29
CA GLU A 75 -8.50 15.83 -17.80
C GLU A 75 -9.41 16.88 -17.13
N THR A 76 -10.18 17.60 -17.95
CA THR A 76 -11.26 18.45 -17.43
C THR A 76 -12.34 17.59 -16.80
N ALA A 77 -12.89 18.06 -15.68
CA ALA A 77 -13.95 17.34 -14.98
C ALA A 77 -15.12 17.00 -15.93
N SER A 78 -15.40 15.73 -16.12
CA SER A 78 -16.67 15.27 -16.67
C SER A 78 -17.78 15.49 -15.64
N GLU A 79 -19.05 15.48 -16.07
CA GLU A 79 -20.25 15.75 -15.24
C GLU A 79 -20.42 14.88 -13.95
N GLY A 80 -19.40 14.35 -13.36
CA GLY A 80 -19.47 13.55 -12.14
C GLY A 80 -18.22 13.62 -11.27
N GLY A 81 -17.08 14.12 -11.75
CA GLY A 81 -15.90 13.88 -10.97
C GLY A 81 -14.75 14.87 -11.13
N ASN A 82 -14.67 15.84 -10.23
CA ASN A 82 -13.44 16.63 -10.03
C ASN A 82 -12.71 16.17 -8.76
N ARG A 83 -12.82 14.88 -8.42
CA ARG A 83 -12.37 14.37 -7.13
C ARG A 83 -11.24 13.36 -7.31
N VAL A 84 -10.19 13.54 -6.53
CA VAL A 84 -9.10 12.60 -6.35
C VAL A 84 -9.22 11.97 -4.97
N VAL A 85 -9.20 10.64 -4.91
CA VAL A 85 -9.17 9.89 -3.65
C VAL A 85 -7.79 9.28 -3.47
N PHE A 86 -7.13 9.61 -2.37
CA PHE A 86 -5.92 8.92 -1.93
C PHE A 86 -6.29 7.91 -0.84
N THR A 87 -5.92 6.64 -1.02
CA THR A 87 -6.00 5.71 0.09
C THR A 87 -4.74 5.80 0.94
N ALA A 88 -4.92 5.66 2.24
CA ALA A 88 -3.86 5.58 3.22
C ALA A 88 -4.13 4.40 4.17
N GLY A 89 -3.09 3.81 4.72
CA GLY A 89 -3.20 2.66 5.61
C GLY A 89 -2.14 1.61 5.32
N GLY A 90 -1.76 0.86 6.33
CA GLY A 90 -0.75 -0.19 6.23
C GLY A 90 -1.10 -1.27 5.21
N ASN A 91 -0.14 -2.12 4.92
CA ASN A 91 -0.35 -3.30 4.07
C ASN A 91 -1.48 -4.17 4.66
N ALA A 92 -2.38 -4.66 3.83
CA ALA A 92 -3.52 -5.50 4.21
C ALA A 92 -4.52 -4.87 5.23
N ALA A 93 -4.50 -3.55 5.44
CA ALA A 93 -5.47 -2.87 6.32
C ALA A 93 -6.92 -2.92 5.81
N GLY A 94 -7.16 -3.36 4.56
CA GLY A 94 -8.49 -3.48 3.97
C GLY A 94 -8.93 -2.25 3.19
N LYS A 95 -7.99 -1.50 2.62
CA LYS A 95 -8.27 -0.32 1.77
C LYS A 95 -9.26 -0.60 0.65
N SER A 96 -9.05 -1.68 -0.10
CA SER A 96 -9.96 -2.08 -1.20
C SER A 96 -11.38 -2.38 -0.70
N THR A 97 -11.53 -2.99 0.49
CA THR A 97 -12.83 -3.23 1.12
C THR A 97 -13.51 -1.91 1.49
N ALA A 98 -12.75 -0.98 2.06
CA ALA A 98 -13.26 0.34 2.42
C ALA A 98 -13.68 1.15 1.18
N LEU A 99 -12.88 1.13 0.10
CA LEU A 99 -13.22 1.77 -1.17
C LEU A 99 -14.56 1.27 -1.74
N ALA A 100 -14.79 -0.04 -1.71
CA ALA A 100 -15.99 -0.65 -2.28
C ALA A 100 -17.30 -0.16 -1.64
N VAL A 101 -17.26 0.27 -0.38
CA VAL A 101 -18.44 0.71 0.39
C VAL A 101 -18.48 2.22 0.65
N THR A 102 -17.42 2.95 0.33
CA THR A 102 -17.34 4.40 0.55
C THR A 102 -17.97 5.15 -0.63
N PRO A 103 -19.10 5.87 -0.44
CA PRO A 103 -19.81 6.54 -1.54
C PRO A 103 -18.92 7.55 -2.29
N SER A 104 -18.10 8.31 -1.57
CA SER A 104 -17.21 9.31 -2.16
C SER A 104 -16.12 8.74 -3.08
N ALA A 105 -15.80 7.46 -2.95
CA ALA A 105 -14.88 6.77 -3.85
C ALA A 105 -15.52 6.37 -5.18
N LYS A 106 -16.85 6.16 -5.21
CA LYS A 106 -17.55 5.75 -6.43
C LYS A 106 -17.57 6.82 -7.51
N ASP A 107 -17.60 8.08 -7.11
CA ASP A 107 -17.65 9.23 -8.02
C ASP A 107 -16.26 9.89 -8.19
N ALA A 108 -15.20 9.20 -7.76
CA ALA A 108 -13.84 9.70 -7.92
C ALA A 108 -13.41 9.63 -9.39
N GLN A 109 -12.80 10.71 -9.89
CA GLN A 109 -12.15 10.71 -11.20
C GLN A 109 -10.99 9.72 -11.21
N VAL A 110 -10.21 9.70 -10.12
CA VAL A 110 -9.10 8.79 -9.92
C VAL A 110 -8.93 8.46 -8.43
N ILE A 111 -8.58 7.21 -8.17
CA ILE A 111 -8.24 6.69 -6.85
C ILE A 111 -6.76 6.30 -6.87
N PHE A 112 -5.94 6.97 -6.09
CA PHE A 112 -4.52 6.65 -5.94
C PHE A 112 -4.35 5.72 -4.73
N ASP A 113 -4.24 4.41 -4.98
CA ASP A 113 -4.12 3.41 -3.92
C ASP A 113 -2.66 3.19 -3.53
N SER A 114 -2.34 3.60 -2.30
CA SER A 114 -1.02 3.45 -1.72
C SER A 114 -1.10 3.29 -0.20
N THR A 115 0.04 3.04 0.45
CA THR A 115 0.12 3.09 1.92
C THR A 115 0.12 4.51 2.45
N PHE A 116 0.49 5.48 1.63
CA PHE A 116 0.60 6.90 2.01
C PHE A 116 1.53 7.12 3.21
N SER A 117 2.61 6.32 3.29
CA SER A 117 3.48 6.24 4.48
C SER A 117 4.64 7.24 4.48
N ASN A 118 4.84 7.96 3.38
CA ASN A 118 5.84 9.04 3.29
C ASN A 118 5.09 10.40 3.22
N PRO A 119 5.14 11.23 4.27
CA PRO A 119 4.35 12.47 4.33
C PRO A 119 4.75 13.49 3.26
N GLU A 120 6.03 13.59 2.91
CA GLU A 120 6.49 14.53 1.87
C GLU A 120 6.01 14.11 0.47
N HIS A 121 6.07 12.81 0.17
CA HIS A 121 5.56 12.29 -1.10
C HIS A 121 4.05 12.47 -1.18
N ALA A 122 3.33 12.12 -0.12
CA ALA A 122 1.89 12.27 0.01
C ALA A 122 1.45 13.73 -0.21
N ARG A 123 2.15 14.67 0.44
CA ARG A 123 1.91 16.11 0.26
C ARG A 123 2.07 16.53 -1.19
N ARG A 124 3.16 16.13 -1.86
CA ARG A 124 3.38 16.48 -3.28
C ARG A 124 2.25 15.99 -4.19
N LEU A 125 1.73 14.79 -3.95
CA LEU A 125 0.59 14.26 -4.72
C LEU A 125 -0.69 15.07 -4.46
N MET A 126 -0.98 15.41 -3.20
CA MET A 126 -2.14 16.26 -2.85
C MET A 126 -2.02 17.66 -3.46
N ASP A 127 -0.86 18.31 -3.34
CA ASP A 127 -0.61 19.64 -3.90
C ASP A 127 -0.79 19.63 -5.42
N ARG A 128 -0.33 18.60 -6.13
CA ARG A 128 -0.53 18.45 -7.57
C ARG A 128 -2.01 18.34 -7.93
N ALA A 129 -2.78 17.55 -7.19
CA ALA A 129 -4.22 17.44 -7.40
C ALA A 129 -4.93 18.79 -7.18
N LEU A 130 -4.58 19.50 -6.11
CA LEU A 130 -5.13 20.82 -5.80
C LEU A 130 -4.75 21.87 -6.87
N GLN A 131 -3.49 21.89 -7.34
CA GLN A 131 -3.03 22.77 -8.42
C GLN A 131 -3.76 22.49 -9.75
N ALA A 132 -4.17 21.25 -9.99
CA ALA A 132 -5.02 20.88 -11.12
C ALA A 132 -6.51 21.22 -10.90
N GLY A 133 -6.86 21.91 -9.80
CA GLY A 133 -8.23 22.31 -9.49
C GLY A 133 -9.11 21.15 -9.03
N LYS A 134 -8.53 20.06 -8.51
CA LYS A 134 -9.29 18.90 -8.02
C LYS A 134 -9.61 19.03 -6.53
N THR A 135 -10.73 18.46 -6.11
CA THR A 135 -10.98 18.19 -4.69
C THR A 135 -10.27 16.91 -4.28
N VAL A 136 -9.75 16.88 -3.05
CA VAL A 136 -8.93 15.80 -2.54
C VAL A 136 -9.63 15.14 -1.35
N ILE A 137 -9.74 13.82 -1.37
CA ILE A 137 -10.13 13.02 -0.22
C ILE A 137 -8.97 12.10 0.14
N VAL A 138 -8.53 12.12 1.39
CA VAL A 138 -7.59 11.16 1.95
C VAL A 138 -8.37 10.18 2.83
N MET A 139 -8.52 8.95 2.37
CA MET A 139 -9.20 7.89 3.12
C MET A 139 -8.17 7.03 3.85
N HIS A 140 -8.04 7.24 5.14
CA HIS A 140 -7.16 6.42 6.00
C HIS A 140 -7.92 5.25 6.58
N VAL A 141 -7.46 4.03 6.27
CA VAL A 141 -8.02 2.79 6.81
C VAL A 141 -7.11 2.26 7.91
N SER A 142 -7.63 2.23 9.13
CA SER A 142 -6.94 1.70 10.30
C SER A 142 -7.43 0.30 10.62
N ARG A 143 -6.50 -0.60 10.94
CA ARG A 143 -6.77 -1.93 11.46
C ARG A 143 -5.62 -2.35 12.37
N PRO A 144 -5.88 -2.99 13.55
CA PRO A 144 -4.82 -3.51 14.40
C PRO A 144 -3.90 -4.49 13.65
N LEU A 145 -2.60 -4.36 13.85
CA LEU A 145 -1.61 -5.17 13.13
C LEU A 145 -1.77 -6.66 13.42
N GLU A 146 -2.18 -7.04 14.63
CA GLU A 146 -2.46 -8.42 15.02
C GLU A 146 -3.64 -9.03 14.25
N GLU A 147 -4.61 -8.20 13.86
CA GLU A 147 -5.74 -8.64 13.01
C GLU A 147 -5.38 -8.69 11.53
N ILE A 148 -4.39 -7.88 11.09
CA ILE A 148 -3.87 -7.89 9.72
C ILE A 148 -3.00 -9.11 9.47
N PHE A 149 -2.29 -9.59 10.50
CA PHE A 149 -1.24 -10.59 10.39
C PHE A 149 -1.67 -11.89 9.69
N PRO A 150 -2.83 -12.51 10.00
CA PRO A 150 -3.29 -13.69 9.28
C PRO A 150 -3.50 -13.44 7.78
N ALA A 151 -4.14 -12.34 7.43
CA ALA A 151 -4.37 -11.99 6.01
C ALA A 151 -3.06 -11.72 5.25
N MET A 152 -2.04 -11.20 5.94
CA MET A 152 -0.71 -11.03 5.38
C MET A 152 -0.03 -12.40 5.11
N LEU A 153 -0.15 -13.36 6.03
CA LEU A 153 0.38 -14.71 5.85
C LEU A 153 -0.30 -15.41 4.66
N ASP A 154 -1.62 -15.33 4.57
CA ASP A 154 -2.39 -15.91 3.47
C ASP A 154 -1.95 -15.34 2.12
N ARG A 155 -1.76 -14.03 2.01
CA ARG A 155 -1.23 -13.39 0.79
C ARG A 155 0.18 -13.85 0.45
N GLY A 156 1.04 -14.01 1.46
CA GLY A 156 2.39 -14.54 1.26
C GLY A 156 2.38 -15.95 0.66
N GLN A 157 1.48 -16.80 1.12
CA GLN A 157 1.35 -18.18 0.66
C GLN A 157 0.65 -18.31 -0.70
N LEU A 158 -0.45 -17.57 -0.89
CA LEU A 158 -1.31 -17.71 -2.09
C LEU A 158 -0.81 -16.89 -3.27
N GLU A 159 -0.29 -15.70 -3.01
CA GLU A 159 0.07 -14.71 -4.05
C GLU A 159 1.58 -14.55 -4.21
N GLY A 160 2.41 -15.19 -3.36
CA GLY A 160 3.86 -14.96 -3.32
C GLY A 160 4.27 -13.56 -2.84
N ARG A 161 3.33 -12.79 -2.28
CA ARG A 161 3.56 -11.40 -1.79
C ARG A 161 3.98 -11.40 -0.33
N VAL A 162 5.22 -11.80 -0.08
CA VAL A 162 5.77 -11.81 1.28
C VAL A 162 6.10 -10.39 1.73
N VAL A 163 5.59 -10.00 2.90
CA VAL A 163 5.88 -8.75 3.59
C VAL A 163 6.50 -9.09 4.95
N THR A 164 7.60 -8.45 5.30
CA THR A 164 8.23 -8.68 6.62
C THR A 164 7.43 -8.00 7.73
N ILE A 165 7.58 -8.48 8.97
CA ILE A 165 6.98 -7.84 10.15
C ILE A 165 7.40 -6.37 10.25
N GLU A 166 8.68 -6.07 9.99
CA GLU A 166 9.16 -4.69 10.06
C GLU A 166 8.53 -3.82 8.96
N GLN A 167 8.44 -4.31 7.72
CA GLN A 167 7.75 -3.57 6.64
C GLN A 167 6.28 -3.33 6.96
N MET A 168 5.61 -4.29 7.61
CA MET A 168 4.23 -4.14 8.04
C MET A 168 4.09 -3.06 9.12
N ILE A 169 4.96 -3.06 10.13
CA ILE A 169 5.01 -2.05 11.19
C ILE A 169 5.32 -0.67 10.61
N ASP A 170 6.34 -0.57 9.75
CA ASP A 170 6.77 0.69 9.17
C ASP A 170 5.72 1.31 8.26
N SER A 171 5.06 0.51 7.43
CA SER A 171 3.97 0.99 6.58
C SER A 171 2.76 1.47 7.39
N HIS A 172 2.41 0.75 8.46
CA HIS A 172 1.30 1.13 9.35
C HIS A 172 1.61 2.41 10.13
N ARG A 173 2.80 2.46 10.76
CA ARG A 173 3.27 3.63 11.51
C ARG A 173 3.41 4.86 10.63
N GLY A 174 4.09 4.69 9.48
CA GLY A 174 4.33 5.78 8.53
C GLY A 174 3.02 6.34 7.97
N SER A 175 2.06 5.48 7.63
CA SER A 175 0.74 5.91 7.16
C SER A 175 -0.02 6.72 8.21
N ALA A 176 -0.10 6.23 9.45
CA ALA A 176 -0.78 6.93 10.54
C ALA A 176 -0.12 8.28 10.86
N GLN A 177 1.22 8.33 10.82
CA GLN A 177 1.97 9.57 11.03
C GLN A 177 1.72 10.56 9.89
N ALA A 178 1.88 10.14 8.64
CA ALA A 178 1.70 11.01 7.48
C ALA A 178 0.29 11.62 7.43
N VAL A 179 -0.73 10.81 7.66
CA VAL A 179 -2.12 11.29 7.62
C VAL A 179 -2.40 12.28 8.77
N ARG A 180 -1.81 12.06 9.97
CA ARG A 180 -1.93 13.00 11.08
C ARG A 180 -1.29 14.36 10.74
N GLU A 181 -0.07 14.36 10.24
CA GLU A 181 0.63 15.58 9.84
C GLU A 181 -0.14 16.34 8.75
N LEU A 182 -0.55 15.63 7.70
CA LEU A 182 -1.28 16.22 6.58
C LEU A 182 -2.67 16.73 6.99
N SER A 183 -3.39 16.03 7.88
CA SER A 183 -4.69 16.49 8.35
C SER A 183 -4.61 17.80 9.13
N GLN A 184 -3.51 18.03 9.86
CA GLN A 184 -3.25 19.31 10.53
C GLN A 184 -2.88 20.41 9.52
N ASP A 185 -2.02 20.10 8.56
CA ASP A 185 -1.55 21.07 7.57
C ASP A 185 -2.66 21.55 6.62
N PHE A 186 -3.62 20.70 6.33
CA PHE A 186 -4.76 21.00 5.46
C PHE A 186 -6.08 21.26 6.22
N GLU A 187 -6.05 21.41 7.54
CA GLU A 187 -7.25 21.60 8.39
C GLU A 187 -8.20 22.71 7.88
N HIS A 188 -7.64 23.79 7.37
CA HIS A 188 -8.41 24.94 6.87
C HIS A 188 -8.62 24.97 5.36
N ASN A 189 -8.24 23.90 4.66
CA ASN A 189 -8.40 23.82 3.21
C ASN A 189 -9.72 23.15 2.84
N SER A 190 -10.72 23.92 2.43
CA SER A 190 -12.04 23.42 2.04
C SER A 190 -12.07 22.46 0.83
N TRP A 191 -10.96 22.33 0.11
CA TRP A 191 -10.82 21.40 -1.01
C TRP A 191 -10.26 20.04 -0.61
N VAL A 192 -9.94 19.86 0.69
CA VAL A 192 -9.35 18.63 1.23
C VAL A 192 -10.24 18.08 2.33
N GLU A 193 -10.57 16.80 2.22
CA GLU A 193 -11.31 16.04 3.23
C GLU A 193 -10.48 14.83 3.69
N PHE A 194 -10.48 14.56 5.00
CA PHE A 194 -9.89 13.36 5.57
C PHE A 194 -10.99 12.46 6.13
N LEU A 195 -11.03 11.23 5.64
CA LEU A 195 -11.92 10.17 6.12
C LEU A 195 -11.10 9.15 6.91
N PHE A 196 -11.48 8.94 8.16
CA PHE A 196 -10.84 7.96 9.03
C PHE A 196 -11.76 6.75 9.18
N VAL A 197 -11.32 5.62 8.65
CA VAL A 197 -12.10 4.38 8.59
C VAL A 197 -11.52 3.37 9.57
N ASP A 198 -12.32 2.91 10.51
CA ASP A 198 -12.00 1.78 11.36
C ASP A 198 -12.42 0.48 10.68
N ASN A 199 -11.47 -0.41 10.44
CA ASN A 199 -11.68 -1.74 9.92
C ASN A 199 -11.26 -2.82 10.94
N SER A 200 -11.37 -2.50 12.23
CA SER A 200 -11.14 -3.46 13.32
C SER A 200 -12.35 -4.37 13.52
N GLY A 201 -12.09 -5.57 14.00
CA GLY A 201 -13.14 -6.57 14.27
C GLY A 201 -13.62 -7.28 12.99
N TYR A 202 -13.36 -8.56 12.90
CA TYR A 202 -13.84 -9.40 11.78
C TYR A 202 -15.36 -9.37 11.67
N GLY A 203 -15.88 -8.83 10.57
CA GLY A 203 -17.32 -8.83 10.28
C GLY A 203 -18.15 -7.74 10.99
N ALA A 204 -17.52 -6.85 11.74
CA ALA A 204 -18.22 -5.76 12.44
C ALA A 204 -18.69 -4.60 11.52
N GLY A 205 -18.26 -4.62 10.24
CA GLY A 205 -18.47 -3.49 9.33
C GLY A 205 -17.45 -2.38 9.53
N LEU A 206 -17.45 -1.39 8.63
CA LEU A 206 -16.54 -0.26 8.73
C LEU A 206 -17.14 0.80 9.68
N GLY A 207 -16.32 1.26 10.62
CA GLY A 207 -16.64 2.36 11.51
C GLY A 207 -15.86 3.64 11.16
N THR A 208 -16.10 4.70 11.91
CA THR A 208 -15.25 5.90 11.91
C THR A 208 -14.36 5.89 13.13
N ILE A 209 -13.11 6.36 12.97
CA ILE A 209 -12.14 6.44 14.06
C ILE A 209 -11.57 7.86 14.13
N GLU A 210 -11.37 8.37 15.33
CA GLU A 210 -10.49 9.52 15.53
C GLU A 210 -9.03 9.04 15.51
N LEU A 211 -8.13 9.81 14.90
CA LEU A 211 -6.70 9.54 14.95
C LEU A 211 -6.21 9.58 16.40
N THR A 212 -6.24 8.42 17.05
CA THR A 212 -5.80 8.26 18.43
C THR A 212 -4.28 8.44 18.59
N ALA A 213 -3.82 8.48 19.83
CA ALA A 213 -2.40 8.58 20.19
C ALA A 213 -1.55 7.51 19.47
N PRO A 214 -0.25 7.76 19.25
CA PRO A 214 0.63 6.79 18.62
C PRO A 214 0.59 5.44 19.34
N GLN A 215 0.46 4.37 18.57
CA GLN A 215 0.47 3.00 19.08
C GLN A 215 1.85 2.64 19.64
N ASP A 216 1.91 1.84 20.71
CA ASP A 216 3.17 1.27 21.22
C ASP A 216 3.63 0.11 20.32
N TYR A 217 4.38 0.45 19.28
CA TYR A 217 4.88 -0.53 18.32
C TYR A 217 5.90 -1.53 18.90
N THR A 218 6.48 -1.28 20.06
CA THR A 218 7.39 -2.23 20.72
C THR A 218 6.62 -3.48 21.17
N LYS A 219 5.47 -3.27 21.81
CA LYS A 219 4.60 -4.38 22.24
C LYS A 219 4.01 -5.11 21.04
N VAL A 220 3.53 -4.36 20.05
CA VAL A 220 2.97 -4.94 18.82
C VAL A 220 4.01 -5.79 18.11
N ARG A 221 5.23 -5.28 17.90
CA ARG A 221 6.34 -6.04 17.29
C ARG A 221 6.55 -7.38 18.01
N LYS A 222 6.71 -7.36 19.34
CA LYS A 222 6.87 -8.59 20.12
C LYS A 222 5.72 -9.56 19.87
N ARG A 223 4.49 -9.07 19.88
CA ARG A 223 3.30 -9.90 19.67
C ARG A 223 3.26 -10.53 18.27
N LEU A 224 3.64 -9.78 17.23
CA LEU A 224 3.69 -10.29 15.86
C LEU A 224 4.72 -11.39 15.68
N TYR A 225 5.90 -11.28 16.31
CA TYR A 225 6.89 -12.36 16.31
C TYR A 225 6.39 -13.60 17.07
N GLU A 226 5.70 -13.44 18.20
CA GLU A 226 5.07 -14.55 18.92
C GLU A 226 4.02 -15.26 18.06
N LEU A 227 3.21 -14.51 17.29
CA LEU A 227 2.24 -15.05 16.35
C LEU A 227 2.94 -15.82 15.22
N LEU A 228 3.99 -15.24 14.61
CA LEU A 228 4.78 -15.87 13.56
C LEU A 228 5.36 -17.21 14.03
N ASP A 229 5.96 -17.24 15.21
CA ASP A 229 6.48 -18.46 15.83
C ASP A 229 5.38 -19.51 16.08
N GLY A 230 4.18 -19.04 16.46
CA GLY A 230 3.01 -19.90 16.65
C GLY A 230 2.56 -20.56 15.35
N GLU A 231 2.48 -19.78 14.26
CA GLU A 231 2.09 -20.26 12.93
C GLU A 231 3.12 -21.28 12.38
N TYR A 232 4.40 -21.00 12.57
CA TYR A 232 5.47 -21.91 12.16
C TYR A 232 5.44 -23.25 12.96
N ARG A 233 5.33 -23.19 14.29
CA ARG A 233 5.22 -24.40 15.12
C ARG A 233 3.99 -25.24 14.82
N ALA A 234 2.92 -24.60 14.38
CA ALA A 234 1.68 -25.27 13.98
C ALA A 234 1.75 -25.85 12.55
N GLY A 235 2.86 -25.65 11.83
CA GLY A 235 3.03 -26.12 10.45
C GLY A 235 2.17 -25.40 9.42
N ARG A 236 1.65 -24.20 9.75
CA ARG A 236 0.82 -23.42 8.84
C ARG A 236 1.61 -22.56 7.85
N ILE A 237 2.89 -22.36 8.11
CA ILE A 237 3.82 -21.69 7.20
C ILE A 237 5.08 -22.54 7.01
N THR A 238 5.70 -22.44 5.83
CA THR A 238 6.96 -23.13 5.52
C THR A 238 8.13 -22.44 6.23
N GLU A 239 9.24 -23.16 6.43
CA GLU A 239 10.48 -22.61 6.96
C GLU A 239 10.99 -21.43 6.12
N GLU A 240 10.95 -21.55 4.81
CA GLU A 240 11.32 -20.46 3.90
C GLU A 240 10.49 -19.19 4.15
N ASN A 241 9.17 -19.30 4.23
CA ASN A 241 8.30 -18.16 4.49
C ASN A 241 8.50 -17.60 5.91
N TYR A 242 8.74 -18.48 6.91
CA TYR A 242 9.07 -18.06 8.26
C TYR A 242 10.29 -17.12 8.28
N HIS A 243 11.39 -17.51 7.63
CA HIS A 243 12.59 -16.68 7.54
C HIS A 243 12.38 -15.42 6.71
N ARG A 244 11.67 -15.50 5.59
CA ARG A 244 11.35 -14.33 4.77
C ARG A 244 10.51 -13.26 5.50
N ILE A 245 9.60 -13.68 6.38
CA ILE A 245 8.75 -12.77 7.18
C ILE A 245 9.55 -12.13 8.32
N GLY A 246 10.65 -12.72 8.74
CA GLY A 246 11.54 -12.21 9.77
C GLY A 246 11.74 -13.17 10.94
N GLY A 247 11.35 -14.45 10.80
CA GLY A 247 11.63 -15.50 11.77
C GLY A 247 13.13 -15.72 11.95
N ARG A 248 13.55 -16.05 13.18
CA ARG A 248 14.94 -16.29 13.54
C ARG A 248 15.20 -17.76 13.76
N ASP A 249 16.40 -18.22 13.42
CA ASP A 249 16.84 -19.57 13.76
C ASP A 249 16.84 -19.79 15.28
N ARG A 250 16.44 -20.98 15.72
CA ARG A 250 16.35 -21.35 17.14
C ARG A 250 17.68 -21.26 17.92
N GLY A 251 18.79 -20.92 17.26
CA GLY A 251 20.11 -20.79 17.86
C GLY A 251 20.54 -19.37 18.21
N GLU A 252 19.86 -18.34 17.70
CA GLU A 252 20.17 -16.94 18.03
C GLU A 252 19.32 -16.49 19.22
N SER A 253 19.79 -16.81 20.43
CA SER A 253 19.27 -16.23 21.66
C SER A 253 19.36 -14.71 21.61
N ALA A 254 18.29 -14.05 22.02
CA ALA A 254 18.13 -12.61 22.12
C ALA A 254 19.35 -11.93 22.79
N GLY A 255 20.34 -11.59 21.98
CA GLY A 255 21.31 -10.56 22.31
C GLY A 255 20.58 -9.24 22.17
N GLY A 256 20.13 -8.66 23.27
CA GLY A 256 19.61 -7.31 23.30
C GLY A 256 20.69 -6.33 22.80
N PRO A 257 20.29 -5.16 22.27
CA PRO A 257 21.25 -4.11 21.94
C PRO A 257 22.04 -3.80 23.22
N SER A 258 23.36 -3.97 23.17
CA SER A 258 24.27 -3.45 24.17
C SER A 258 24.17 -1.93 24.12
N ASP A 259 23.66 -1.34 25.20
CA ASP A 259 23.76 0.08 25.44
C ASP A 259 25.26 0.48 25.41
N GLY A 260 25.61 1.34 24.47
CA GLY A 260 26.86 2.00 24.30
C GLY A 260 26.63 3.41 23.79
#